data_81f0ced98ce9201f31fed5be0b8a0361
#
_entry.id   81f0ced98ce9201f31fed5be0b8a0361
#
_cell.length_a   1.000
_cell.length_b   1.000
_cell.length_c   1.000
_cell.angle_alpha   90.00
_cell.angle_beta   90.00
_cell.angle_gamma   90.00
#
_symmetry.space_group_name_H-M   'P 1'
#
loop_
_entity.id
_entity.type
_entity.pdbx_description
1 polymer ?
#
loop_
_entity_poly.entity_id
_entity_poly.type
_entity_poly.pdbx_seq_one_letter_code
_entity_poly.pdbx_strand_id
1 'polypeptide(L)'
;MTDEPTTPFADVTERDVRSAFEAADYVGEDDIVTTVLLALRLGKPLLVEGDPGAGKTELAKVLASGFGSELIRLQCYEGLTAEHALYEWNYTKQLLAVQTGDGEDADASVFDEAYLLERPLLRALRGDGERPPVLLVDEIDRADDEFEALLLEVLSDFQVSVPELGTVTAERPPVVVVTSNRTRPLSDALKRRCLYLHVAPPSFEKETAILRRKVPDLDGVVAAELCAMAARLREEPLRKPPGAAETIDWARAVASLRDGDDGVLSAGTVRNTLGCVLKEVEDVARVDEELLSDLLDAARRARGEG
;
A
#
# COMPACT_ATOMS: atom_id res chain seq x y z
N MET A 1 -28.76 23.06 -12.48
CA MET A 1 -28.68 21.77 -11.83
C MET A 1 -27.31 21.25 -12.22
N THR A 2 -26.33 21.45 -11.35
CA THR A 2 -25.01 20.86 -11.52
C THR A 2 -25.18 19.36 -11.25
N ASP A 3 -24.99 18.53 -12.28
CA ASP A 3 -24.86 17.08 -12.11
C ASP A 3 -23.71 16.86 -11.12
N GLU A 4 -24.03 16.47 -9.89
CA GLU A 4 -23.01 15.96 -8.97
C GLU A 4 -22.41 14.73 -9.63
N PRO A 5 -21.07 14.60 -9.69
CA PRO A 5 -20.44 13.45 -10.29
C PRO A 5 -20.95 12.20 -9.56
N THR A 6 -21.61 11.33 -10.31
CA THR A 6 -22.13 10.07 -9.78
C THR A 6 -20.96 9.28 -9.19
N THR A 7 -21.00 9.04 -7.89
CA THR A 7 -19.97 8.25 -7.20
C THR A 7 -20.02 6.83 -7.77
N PRO A 8 -18.96 6.34 -8.42
CA PRO A 8 -19.01 5.06 -9.15
C PRO A 8 -19.33 3.84 -8.30
N PHE A 9 -19.16 3.97 -6.97
CA PHE A 9 -19.36 2.92 -5.98
C PHE A 9 -20.49 3.25 -4.97
N ALA A 10 -21.45 4.11 -5.36
CA ALA A 10 -22.56 4.52 -4.48
C ALA A 10 -23.38 3.31 -3.95
N ASP A 11 -23.55 2.28 -4.78
CA ASP A 11 -24.35 1.09 -4.47
C ASP A 11 -23.56 -0.06 -3.79
N VAL A 12 -22.25 0.11 -3.57
CA VAL A 12 -21.41 -0.89 -2.91
C VAL A 12 -21.94 -1.18 -1.51
N THR A 13 -22.04 -2.45 -1.16
CA THR A 13 -22.50 -2.92 0.14
C THR A 13 -21.33 -3.36 1.03
N GLU A 14 -21.58 -3.48 2.34
CA GLU A 14 -20.61 -4.06 3.27
C GLU A 14 -20.19 -5.48 2.85
N ARG A 15 -21.13 -6.26 2.32
CA ARG A 15 -20.88 -7.60 1.81
C ARG A 15 -19.87 -7.60 0.65
N ASP A 16 -19.98 -6.62 -0.25
CA ASP A 16 -19.07 -6.52 -1.39
C ASP A 16 -17.64 -6.19 -0.91
N VAL A 17 -17.50 -5.29 0.08
CA VAL A 17 -16.19 -4.97 0.69
C VAL A 17 -15.60 -6.22 1.39
N ARG A 18 -16.39 -6.94 2.17
CA ARG A 18 -15.92 -8.17 2.82
C ARG A 18 -15.55 -9.24 1.80
N SER A 19 -16.33 -9.42 0.75
CA SER A 19 -16.02 -10.36 -0.34
C SER A 19 -14.72 -10.01 -1.06
N ALA A 20 -14.46 -8.70 -1.29
CA ALA A 20 -13.20 -8.23 -1.86
C ALA A 20 -12.01 -8.53 -0.94
N PHE A 21 -12.18 -8.36 0.38
CA PHE A 21 -11.15 -8.67 1.37
C PHE A 21 -10.86 -10.18 1.43
N GLU A 22 -11.91 -11.01 1.46
CA GLU A 22 -11.79 -12.47 1.45
C GLU A 22 -11.09 -12.98 0.19
N ALA A 23 -11.46 -12.47 -0.98
CA ALA A 23 -10.87 -12.88 -2.25
C ALA A 23 -9.37 -12.54 -2.37
N ALA A 24 -8.89 -11.54 -1.62
CA ALA A 24 -7.50 -11.11 -1.60
C ALA A 24 -6.73 -11.61 -0.35
N ASP A 25 -7.31 -12.52 0.42
CA ASP A 25 -6.75 -13.00 1.70
C ASP A 25 -6.40 -11.87 2.68
N TYR A 26 -7.17 -10.78 2.66
CA TYR A 26 -6.98 -9.67 3.57
C TYR A 26 -7.84 -9.82 4.83
N VAL A 27 -7.23 -9.70 5.99
CA VAL A 27 -7.92 -9.77 7.29
C VAL A 27 -8.33 -8.35 7.71
N GLY A 28 -9.52 -7.92 7.29
CA GLY A 28 -10.08 -6.61 7.65
C GLY A 28 -10.97 -6.70 8.88
N GLU A 29 -10.75 -5.83 9.87
CA GLU A 29 -11.62 -5.62 11.02
C GLU A 29 -12.86 -4.80 10.64
N ASP A 30 -13.88 -4.77 11.47
CA ASP A 30 -15.15 -4.13 11.15
C ASP A 30 -15.03 -2.61 10.94
N ASP A 31 -14.13 -1.95 11.65
CA ASP A 31 -13.81 -0.53 11.48
C ASP A 31 -13.17 -0.24 10.12
N ILE A 32 -12.27 -1.11 9.66
CA ILE A 32 -11.65 -1.01 8.33
C ILE A 32 -12.72 -1.18 7.25
N VAL A 33 -13.57 -2.22 7.37
CA VAL A 33 -14.66 -2.48 6.42
C VAL A 33 -15.62 -1.29 6.35
N THR A 34 -16.02 -0.75 7.50
CA THR A 34 -16.94 0.39 7.57
C THR A 34 -16.33 1.64 6.98
N THR A 35 -15.06 1.95 7.30
CA THR A 35 -14.39 3.15 6.80
C THR A 35 -14.17 3.08 5.29
N VAL A 36 -13.77 1.92 4.77
CA VAL A 36 -13.65 1.67 3.33
C VAL A 36 -14.99 1.81 2.62
N LEU A 37 -16.05 1.21 3.15
CA LEU A 37 -17.40 1.33 2.61
C LEU A 37 -17.84 2.81 2.49
N LEU A 38 -17.59 3.58 3.55
CA LEU A 38 -17.92 5.01 3.55
C LEU A 38 -17.07 5.80 2.54
N ALA A 39 -15.78 5.48 2.43
CA ALA A 39 -14.90 6.12 1.45
C ALA A 39 -15.40 5.89 0.02
N LEU A 40 -15.76 4.66 -0.32
CA LEU A 40 -16.30 4.28 -1.62
C LEU A 40 -17.64 4.96 -1.92
N ARG A 41 -18.59 4.93 -0.99
CA ARG A 41 -19.92 5.51 -1.16
C ARG A 41 -19.94 7.03 -1.25
N LEU A 42 -19.07 7.68 -0.47
CA LEU A 42 -18.99 9.15 -0.43
C LEU A 42 -18.03 9.70 -1.48
N GLY A 43 -17.31 8.85 -2.22
CA GLY A 43 -16.28 9.27 -3.19
C GLY A 43 -15.14 10.06 -2.51
N LYS A 44 -14.86 9.79 -1.23
CA LYS A 44 -13.82 10.50 -0.49
C LYS A 44 -12.50 9.73 -0.48
N PRO A 45 -11.36 10.42 -0.59
CA PRO A 45 -10.07 9.81 -0.37
C PRO A 45 -9.97 9.17 1.01
N LEU A 46 -9.28 8.04 1.10
CA LEU A 46 -9.00 7.32 2.34
C LEU A 46 -7.55 7.59 2.75
N LEU A 47 -7.33 8.28 3.88
CA LEU A 47 -6.01 8.45 4.49
C LEU A 47 -5.77 7.31 5.49
N VAL A 48 -4.79 6.46 5.17
CA VAL A 48 -4.42 5.28 5.96
C VAL A 48 -3.08 5.54 6.65
N GLU A 49 -3.11 5.74 7.95
CA GLU A 49 -1.91 5.91 8.76
C GLU A 49 -1.64 4.68 9.62
N GLY A 50 -0.37 4.42 9.92
CA GLY A 50 0.07 3.32 10.78
C GLY A 50 1.55 3.06 10.64
N ASP A 51 2.06 2.14 11.46
CA ASP A 51 3.47 1.80 11.44
C ASP A 51 3.90 1.10 10.14
N PRO A 52 5.20 1.13 9.78
CA PRO A 52 5.71 0.36 8.65
C PRO A 52 5.35 -1.13 8.80
N GLY A 53 4.93 -1.77 7.69
CA GLY A 53 4.55 -3.19 7.72
C GLY A 53 3.13 -3.48 8.24
N ALA A 54 2.33 -2.49 8.64
CA ALA A 54 0.95 -2.70 9.11
C ALA A 54 -0.06 -3.08 8.01
N GLY A 55 0.34 -3.13 6.74
CA GLY A 55 -0.53 -3.54 5.62
C GLY A 55 -1.28 -2.40 4.93
N LYS A 56 -0.90 -1.13 5.14
CA LYS A 56 -1.54 0.04 4.53
C LYS A 56 -1.61 -0.01 3.00
N THR A 57 -0.47 -0.26 2.36
CA THR A 57 -0.36 -0.38 0.90
C THR A 57 -1.14 -1.58 0.36
N GLU A 58 -1.25 -2.65 1.15
CA GLU A 58 -1.99 -3.85 0.78
C GLU A 58 -3.49 -3.57 0.65
N LEU A 59 -4.05 -2.68 1.47
CA LEU A 59 -5.46 -2.29 1.38
C LEU A 59 -5.83 -1.75 -0.01
N ALA A 60 -4.99 -0.88 -0.60
CA ALA A 60 -5.23 -0.36 -1.95
C ALA A 60 -5.20 -1.46 -3.02
N LYS A 61 -4.27 -2.43 -2.90
CA LYS A 61 -4.20 -3.58 -3.82
C LYS A 61 -5.45 -4.45 -3.71
N VAL A 62 -5.92 -4.68 -2.50
CA VAL A 62 -7.13 -5.45 -2.22
C VAL A 62 -8.36 -4.78 -2.82
N LEU A 63 -8.48 -3.46 -2.70
CA LEU A 63 -9.57 -2.71 -3.31
C LEU A 63 -9.51 -2.81 -4.84
N ALA A 64 -8.33 -2.63 -5.44
CA ALA A 64 -8.17 -2.73 -6.89
C ALA A 64 -8.55 -4.13 -7.40
N SER A 65 -8.01 -5.20 -6.81
CA SER A 65 -8.30 -6.57 -7.23
C SER A 65 -9.76 -6.96 -6.95
N GLY A 66 -10.28 -6.62 -5.77
CA GLY A 66 -11.63 -7.01 -5.34
C GLY A 66 -12.74 -6.35 -6.14
N PHE A 67 -12.53 -5.12 -6.61
CA PHE A 67 -13.48 -4.43 -7.47
C PHE A 67 -13.14 -4.51 -8.96
N GLY A 68 -12.08 -5.24 -9.34
CA GLY A 68 -11.65 -5.40 -10.73
C GLY A 68 -11.23 -4.08 -11.37
N SER A 69 -10.63 -3.20 -10.59
CA SER A 69 -10.12 -1.89 -10.98
C SER A 69 -8.61 -1.94 -11.21
N GLU A 70 -8.11 -1.08 -12.09
CA GLU A 70 -6.67 -0.91 -12.23
C GLU A 70 -6.07 -0.27 -10.98
N LEU A 71 -4.91 -0.76 -10.54
CA LEU A 71 -4.13 -0.10 -9.49
C LEU A 71 -3.08 0.81 -10.10
N ILE A 72 -3.21 2.10 -9.86
CA ILE A 72 -2.22 3.11 -10.23
C ILE A 72 -1.49 3.56 -8.98
N ARG A 73 -0.17 3.32 -8.91
CA ARG A 73 0.64 3.67 -7.73
C ARG A 73 1.52 4.88 -7.99
N LEU A 74 1.45 5.84 -7.10
CA LEU A 74 2.37 6.97 -6.98
C LEU A 74 3.14 6.82 -5.67
N GLN A 75 4.43 6.45 -5.76
CA GLN A 75 5.32 6.39 -4.61
C GLN A 75 5.86 7.78 -4.32
N CYS A 76 5.60 8.31 -3.12
CA CYS A 76 6.16 9.58 -2.70
C CYS A 76 7.59 9.46 -2.22
N TYR A 77 8.40 10.45 -2.50
CA TYR A 77 9.78 10.60 -2.08
C TYR A 77 10.15 12.08 -1.98
N GLU A 78 11.21 12.40 -1.27
CA GLU A 78 11.70 13.76 -1.10
C GLU A 78 12.09 14.37 -2.46
N GLY A 79 11.54 15.54 -2.78
CA GLY A 79 11.75 16.21 -4.09
C GLY A 79 10.87 15.68 -5.23
N LEU A 80 9.77 14.98 -4.92
CA LEU A 80 8.77 14.62 -5.93
C LEU A 80 8.09 15.89 -6.47
N THR A 81 8.26 16.15 -7.76
CA THR A 81 7.69 17.34 -8.42
C THR A 81 6.35 17.02 -9.11
N ALA A 82 5.61 18.06 -9.46
CA ALA A 82 4.38 17.96 -10.26
C ALA A 82 4.62 17.23 -11.58
N GLU A 83 5.74 17.51 -12.26
CA GLU A 83 6.11 16.85 -13.52
C GLU A 83 6.25 15.34 -13.38
N HIS A 84 6.85 14.86 -12.29
CA HIS A 84 7.00 13.42 -12.04
C HIS A 84 5.69 12.74 -11.62
N ALA A 85 4.72 13.49 -11.15
CA ALA A 85 3.45 12.96 -10.68
C ALA A 85 2.30 13.08 -11.67
N LEU A 86 2.26 14.18 -12.46
CA LEU A 86 1.17 14.49 -13.39
C LEU A 86 1.50 14.07 -14.81
N TYR A 87 2.51 14.67 -15.42
CA TYR A 87 2.87 14.42 -16.81
C TYR A 87 4.30 14.87 -17.09
N GLU A 88 4.83 14.37 -18.18
CA GLU A 88 6.12 14.78 -18.72
C GLU A 88 6.01 14.89 -20.26
N TRP A 89 6.68 15.87 -20.85
CA TRP A 89 6.75 15.97 -22.30
C TRP A 89 7.81 15.04 -22.87
N ASN A 90 7.47 14.28 -23.90
CA ASN A 90 8.41 13.43 -24.63
C ASN A 90 9.27 14.29 -25.58
N TYR A 91 10.21 15.03 -25.03
CA TYR A 91 11.11 15.91 -25.78
C TYR A 91 11.86 15.19 -26.90
N THR A 92 12.21 13.93 -26.72
CA THR A 92 12.88 13.14 -27.78
C THR A 92 11.99 12.95 -28.99
N LYS A 93 10.70 12.63 -28.76
CA LYS A 93 9.72 12.46 -29.84
C LYS A 93 9.40 13.80 -30.50
N GLN A 94 9.33 14.89 -29.73
CA GLN A 94 9.14 16.25 -30.26
C GLN A 94 10.31 16.66 -31.16
N LEU A 95 11.55 16.47 -30.71
CA LEU A 95 12.76 16.78 -31.51
C LEU A 95 12.82 15.97 -32.80
N LEU A 96 12.50 14.67 -32.75
CA LEU A 96 12.43 13.84 -33.94
C LEU A 96 11.37 14.33 -34.93
N ALA A 97 10.18 14.69 -34.48
CA ALA A 97 9.12 15.21 -35.35
C ALA A 97 9.52 16.52 -36.04
N VAL A 98 10.20 17.42 -35.30
CA VAL A 98 10.75 18.68 -35.89
C VAL A 98 11.84 18.40 -36.90
N GLN A 99 12.72 17.40 -36.69
CA GLN A 99 13.82 17.08 -37.59
C GLN A 99 13.39 16.32 -38.84
N THR A 100 12.39 15.46 -38.75
CA THR A 100 11.94 14.64 -39.88
C THR A 100 11.04 15.40 -40.85
N GLY A 101 10.52 16.56 -40.44
CA GLY A 101 9.65 17.38 -41.29
C GLY A 101 8.33 16.70 -41.66
N ASP A 102 7.94 15.63 -40.94
CA ASP A 102 6.71 14.89 -41.15
C ASP A 102 5.42 15.68 -40.74
N GLY A 103 5.58 16.98 -40.48
CA GLY A 103 4.49 17.91 -40.29
C GLY A 103 4.21 18.67 -41.58
N GLU A 104 3.50 18.08 -42.53
CA GLU A 104 2.90 18.84 -43.63
C GLU A 104 1.84 19.86 -43.14
N ASP A 105 1.52 19.86 -41.86
CA ASP A 105 0.79 20.91 -41.16
C ASP A 105 1.77 21.62 -40.20
N ALA A 106 2.28 22.76 -40.63
CA ALA A 106 3.16 23.65 -39.83
C ALA A 106 2.46 24.22 -38.55
N ASP A 107 1.23 23.81 -38.26
CA ASP A 107 0.44 24.15 -37.08
C ASP A 107 0.32 22.99 -36.05
N ALA A 108 0.91 21.82 -36.31
CA ALA A 108 0.93 20.76 -35.30
C ALA A 108 1.83 21.23 -34.13
N SER A 109 1.19 21.65 -33.05
CA SER A 109 1.88 22.11 -31.85
C SER A 109 2.75 20.97 -31.32
N VAL A 110 4.03 21.23 -31.08
CA VAL A 110 4.93 20.30 -30.40
C VAL A 110 4.42 19.95 -28.99
N PHE A 111 3.43 20.65 -28.50
CA PHE A 111 2.73 20.41 -27.25
C PHE A 111 1.37 19.72 -27.47
N ASP A 112 1.27 18.89 -28.49
CA ASP A 112 0.11 18.03 -28.72
C ASP A 112 0.09 16.86 -27.71
N GLU A 113 -1.10 16.36 -27.43
CA GLU A 113 -1.34 15.21 -26.56
C GLU A 113 -0.52 13.97 -26.97
N ALA A 114 -0.22 13.83 -28.26
CA ALA A 114 0.62 12.74 -28.79
C ALA A 114 2.06 12.72 -28.21
N TYR A 115 2.52 13.83 -27.65
CA TYR A 115 3.84 13.96 -27.01
C TYR A 115 3.79 13.96 -25.49
N LEU A 116 2.60 13.85 -24.91
CA LEU A 116 2.39 13.81 -23.46
C LEU A 116 2.66 12.39 -22.92
N LEU A 117 3.49 12.30 -21.91
CA LEU A 117 3.69 11.08 -21.13
C LEU A 117 2.89 11.21 -19.83
N GLU A 118 1.80 10.48 -19.74
CA GLU A 118 0.96 10.46 -18.54
C GLU A 118 1.71 9.84 -17.37
N ARG A 119 1.76 10.56 -16.26
CA ARG A 119 2.25 10.09 -14.98
C ARG A 119 1.07 9.64 -14.09
N PRO A 120 1.31 9.01 -12.94
CA PRO A 120 0.24 8.35 -12.18
C PRO A 120 -0.99 9.20 -11.88
N LEU A 121 -0.84 10.49 -11.53
CA LEU A 121 -2.01 11.32 -11.22
C LEU A 121 -2.87 11.60 -12.45
N LEU A 122 -2.26 11.98 -13.56
CA LEU A 122 -3.00 12.25 -14.79
C LEU A 122 -3.66 10.99 -15.33
N ARG A 123 -2.93 9.86 -15.32
CA ARG A 123 -3.47 8.56 -15.71
C ARG A 123 -4.68 8.15 -14.86
N ALA A 124 -4.63 8.41 -13.55
CA ALA A 124 -5.75 8.12 -12.67
C ALA A 124 -6.97 9.00 -12.94
N LEU A 125 -6.77 10.27 -13.33
CA LEU A 125 -7.86 11.18 -13.69
C LEU A 125 -8.49 10.82 -15.04
N ARG A 126 -7.70 10.40 -16.02
CA ARG A 126 -8.21 10.02 -17.34
C ARG A 126 -8.96 8.70 -17.34
N GLY A 127 -8.48 7.72 -16.59
CA GLY A 127 -9.13 6.44 -16.35
C GLY A 127 -9.86 5.86 -17.55
N ASP A 128 -9.14 5.24 -18.49
CA ASP A 128 -9.67 4.68 -19.75
C ASP A 128 -10.39 3.34 -19.59
N GLY A 129 -10.37 2.77 -18.36
CA GLY A 129 -10.99 1.50 -18.06
C GLY A 129 -12.53 1.55 -17.91
N GLU A 130 -13.18 0.37 -17.96
CA GLU A 130 -14.61 0.24 -17.68
C GLU A 130 -14.98 0.65 -16.25
N ARG A 131 -14.03 0.53 -15.32
CA ARG A 131 -14.17 0.88 -13.90
C ARG A 131 -13.17 1.96 -13.52
N PRO A 132 -13.52 2.83 -12.57
CA PRO A 132 -12.58 3.84 -12.08
C PRO A 132 -11.35 3.16 -11.47
N PRO A 133 -10.14 3.68 -11.70
CA PRO A 133 -8.93 3.11 -11.13
C PRO A 133 -8.86 3.36 -9.62
N VAL A 134 -8.04 2.56 -8.93
CA VAL A 134 -7.61 2.82 -7.57
C VAL A 134 -6.26 3.55 -7.63
N LEU A 135 -6.23 4.80 -7.21
CA LEU A 135 -5.01 5.60 -7.08
C LEU A 135 -4.44 5.40 -5.67
N LEU A 136 -3.28 4.79 -5.59
CA LEU A 136 -2.50 4.68 -4.36
C LEU A 136 -1.41 5.76 -4.33
N VAL A 137 -1.57 6.74 -3.45
CA VAL A 137 -0.51 7.71 -3.11
C VAL A 137 0.22 7.18 -1.87
N ASP A 138 1.39 6.57 -2.11
CA ASP A 138 2.08 5.79 -1.10
C ASP A 138 3.18 6.61 -0.40
N GLU A 139 3.20 6.59 0.93
CA GLU A 139 4.14 7.31 1.79
C GLU A 139 4.13 8.84 1.57
N ILE A 140 2.95 9.47 1.60
CA ILE A 140 2.78 10.92 1.40
C ILE A 140 3.62 11.76 2.38
N ASP A 141 3.88 11.26 3.55
CA ASP A 141 4.72 11.88 4.58
C ASP A 141 6.21 12.01 4.18
N ARG A 142 6.61 11.46 3.02
CA ARG A 142 7.95 11.65 2.42
C ARG A 142 8.00 12.74 1.36
N ALA A 143 6.85 13.20 0.88
CA ALA A 143 6.76 14.32 -0.04
C ALA A 143 6.86 15.65 0.72
N ASP A 144 7.14 16.74 0.01
CA ASP A 144 7.15 18.09 0.56
C ASP A 144 5.73 18.73 0.59
N ASP A 145 5.65 19.93 1.16
CA ASP A 145 4.38 20.66 1.28
C ASP A 145 3.88 21.18 -0.08
N GLU A 146 4.76 21.38 -1.06
CA GLU A 146 4.40 21.81 -2.40
C GLU A 146 3.67 20.70 -3.14
N PHE A 147 4.16 19.47 -3.05
CA PHE A 147 3.46 18.32 -3.60
C PHE A 147 2.13 18.04 -2.89
N GLU A 148 2.08 18.23 -1.56
CA GLU A 148 0.83 18.08 -0.81
C GLU A 148 -0.23 19.11 -1.28
N ALA A 149 0.19 20.34 -1.60
CA ALA A 149 -0.71 21.36 -2.14
C ALA A 149 -1.25 20.98 -3.54
N LEU A 150 -0.41 20.43 -4.41
CA LEU A 150 -0.83 19.88 -5.71
C LEU A 150 -1.86 18.75 -5.53
N LEU A 151 -1.57 17.83 -4.62
CA LEU A 151 -2.47 16.71 -4.35
C LEU A 151 -3.83 17.21 -3.83
N LEU A 152 -3.85 18.26 -3.01
CA LEU A 152 -5.07 18.91 -2.55
C LEU A 152 -5.92 19.47 -3.69
N GLU A 153 -5.30 20.07 -4.70
CA GLU A 153 -6.00 20.55 -5.90
C GLU A 153 -6.66 19.37 -6.63
N VAL A 154 -5.88 18.35 -6.91
CA VAL A 154 -6.36 17.14 -7.61
C VAL A 154 -7.51 16.45 -6.86
N LEU A 155 -7.40 16.32 -5.53
CA LEU A 155 -8.40 15.61 -4.72
C LEU A 155 -9.67 16.44 -4.44
N SER A 156 -9.66 17.74 -4.72
CA SER A 156 -10.83 18.59 -4.45
C SER A 156 -11.95 18.34 -5.45
N ASP A 157 -11.61 18.34 -6.72
CA ASP A 157 -12.57 18.30 -7.82
C ASP A 157 -12.23 17.22 -8.85
N PHE A 158 -11.26 16.36 -8.55
CA PHE A 158 -10.71 15.35 -9.45
C PHE A 158 -10.34 15.91 -10.82
N GLN A 159 -9.68 17.06 -10.80
CA GLN A 159 -9.23 17.78 -11.99
C GLN A 159 -7.82 18.33 -11.80
N VAL A 160 -7.18 18.64 -12.90
CA VAL A 160 -5.88 19.31 -12.92
C VAL A 160 -5.75 20.18 -14.15
N SER A 161 -5.13 21.33 -14.01
CA SER A 161 -4.78 22.22 -15.12
C SER A 161 -3.43 21.81 -15.70
N VAL A 162 -3.43 21.40 -16.95
CA VAL A 162 -2.22 21.09 -17.72
C VAL A 162 -1.99 22.26 -18.67
N PRO A 163 -0.86 22.99 -18.57
CA PRO A 163 -0.52 24.03 -19.54
C PRO A 163 -0.65 23.45 -20.97
N GLU A 164 -1.11 24.25 -21.92
CA GLU A 164 -1.32 23.94 -23.33
C GLU A 164 -2.50 22.97 -23.65
N LEU A 165 -2.88 22.09 -22.72
CA LEU A 165 -4.00 21.16 -22.90
C LEU A 165 -5.28 21.62 -22.19
N GLY A 166 -5.17 22.57 -21.26
CA GLY A 166 -6.30 23.05 -20.46
C GLY A 166 -6.59 22.16 -19.23
N THR A 167 -7.83 22.17 -18.77
CA THR A 167 -8.23 21.42 -17.58
C THR A 167 -8.65 20.01 -17.94
N VAL A 168 -7.99 19.04 -17.33
CA VAL A 168 -8.35 17.61 -17.40
C VAL A 168 -9.18 17.30 -16.16
N THR A 169 -10.42 16.87 -16.35
CA THR A 169 -11.36 16.48 -15.28
C THR A 169 -11.65 14.99 -15.41
N ALA A 170 -11.67 14.27 -14.30
CA ALA A 170 -12.02 12.85 -14.31
C ALA A 170 -13.51 12.66 -14.64
N GLU A 171 -13.83 11.92 -15.70
CA GLU A 171 -15.20 11.49 -15.99
C GLU A 171 -15.74 10.55 -14.90
N ARG A 172 -14.86 9.70 -14.39
CA ARG A 172 -15.11 8.77 -13.28
C ARG A 172 -14.03 8.96 -12.26
N PRO A 173 -14.33 9.64 -11.11
CA PRO A 173 -13.37 9.87 -10.06
C PRO A 173 -12.70 8.57 -9.58
N PRO A 174 -11.36 8.52 -9.46
CA PRO A 174 -10.65 7.35 -8.95
C PRO A 174 -10.97 7.11 -7.48
N VAL A 175 -10.89 5.87 -7.04
CA VAL A 175 -10.80 5.55 -5.61
C VAL A 175 -9.40 5.90 -5.13
N VAL A 176 -9.29 6.83 -4.19
CA VAL A 176 -7.98 7.30 -3.74
C VAL A 176 -7.66 6.76 -2.36
N VAL A 177 -6.50 6.11 -2.25
CA VAL A 177 -5.91 5.66 -0.98
C VAL A 177 -4.58 6.37 -0.80
N VAL A 178 -4.48 7.14 0.28
CA VAL A 178 -3.25 7.85 0.67
C VAL A 178 -2.66 7.15 1.88
N THR A 179 -1.40 6.73 1.84
CA THR A 179 -0.75 6.10 3.00
C THR A 179 0.28 7.01 3.63
N SER A 180 0.45 6.87 4.95
CA SER A 180 1.44 7.63 5.73
C SER A 180 2.02 6.76 6.85
N ASN A 181 3.35 6.85 7.06
CA ASN A 181 4.06 6.27 8.21
C ASN A 181 4.19 7.26 9.37
N ARG A 182 3.59 8.45 9.25
CA ARG A 182 3.63 9.52 10.26
C ARG A 182 5.04 10.05 10.55
N THR A 183 5.97 9.98 9.59
CA THR A 183 7.35 10.50 9.73
C THR A 183 7.37 12.03 9.83
N ARG A 184 6.37 12.69 9.22
CA ARG A 184 6.06 14.11 9.42
C ARG A 184 4.54 14.33 9.56
N PRO A 185 4.09 15.43 10.19
CA PRO A 185 2.67 15.78 10.21
C PRO A 185 2.21 16.16 8.80
N LEU A 186 1.02 15.70 8.43
CA LEU A 186 0.31 16.12 7.22
C LEU A 186 -0.54 17.35 7.50
N SER A 187 -0.81 18.17 6.48
CA SER A 187 -1.64 19.38 6.63
C SER A 187 -3.06 19.06 7.08
N ASP A 188 -3.65 19.96 7.85
CA ASP A 188 -5.06 19.85 8.23
C ASP A 188 -5.99 19.91 7.03
N ALA A 189 -5.56 20.55 5.94
CA ALA A 189 -6.31 20.65 4.71
C ALA A 189 -6.47 19.28 4.05
N LEU A 190 -5.40 18.47 3.97
CA LEU A 190 -5.44 17.11 3.45
C LEU A 190 -6.29 16.20 4.34
N LYS A 191 -6.07 16.24 5.65
CA LYS A 191 -6.83 15.42 6.62
C LYS A 191 -8.34 15.69 6.55
N ARG A 192 -8.77 16.93 6.39
CA ARG A 192 -10.20 17.28 6.28
C ARG A 192 -10.87 16.75 5.02
N ARG A 193 -10.12 16.54 3.95
CA ARG A 193 -10.65 15.99 2.69
C ARG A 193 -10.79 14.47 2.70
N CYS A 194 -10.00 13.81 3.53
CA CYS A 194 -9.95 12.35 3.61
C CYS A 194 -10.84 11.79 4.71
N LEU A 195 -11.32 10.58 4.52
CA LEU A 195 -11.70 9.73 5.64
C LEU A 195 -10.43 9.14 6.25
N TYR A 196 -10.37 9.15 7.57
CA TYR A 196 -9.19 8.72 8.31
C TYR A 196 -9.32 7.27 8.78
N LEU A 197 -8.29 6.48 8.53
CA LEU A 197 -8.14 5.12 9.01
C LEU A 197 -6.77 4.93 9.65
N HIS A 198 -6.74 4.56 10.92
CA HIS A 198 -5.52 4.12 11.58
C HIS A 198 -5.43 2.60 11.53
N VAL A 199 -4.38 2.08 10.91
CA VAL A 199 -4.08 0.64 10.89
C VAL A 199 -3.02 0.35 11.94
N ALA A 200 -3.46 -0.19 13.07
CA ALA A 200 -2.57 -0.65 14.12
C ALA A 200 -1.80 -1.92 13.70
N PRO A 201 -0.65 -2.20 14.31
CA PRO A 201 -0.02 -3.51 14.20
C PRO A 201 -1.05 -4.62 14.53
N PRO A 202 -1.06 -5.74 13.79
CA PRO A 202 -2.03 -6.79 14.03
C PRO A 202 -1.86 -7.41 15.41
N SER A 203 -2.98 -7.81 16.05
CA SER A 203 -2.93 -8.65 17.24
C SER A 203 -2.31 -10.02 16.90
N PHE A 204 -1.92 -10.76 17.94
CA PHE A 204 -1.37 -12.11 17.75
C PHE A 204 -2.30 -13.01 16.93
N GLU A 205 -3.59 -13.00 17.22
CA GLU A 205 -4.61 -13.79 16.53
C GLU A 205 -4.73 -13.37 15.06
N LYS A 206 -4.74 -12.06 14.81
CA LYS A 206 -4.80 -11.49 13.45
C LYS A 206 -3.53 -11.81 12.66
N GLU A 207 -2.36 -11.64 13.26
CA GLU A 207 -1.08 -11.95 12.61
C GLU A 207 -0.98 -13.44 12.26
N THR A 208 -1.40 -14.32 13.17
CA THR A 208 -1.47 -15.77 12.92
C THR A 208 -2.45 -16.09 11.78
N ALA A 209 -3.62 -15.44 11.74
CA ALA A 209 -4.57 -15.61 10.65
C ALA A 209 -4.01 -15.13 9.30
N ILE A 210 -3.28 -14.01 9.30
CA ILE A 210 -2.58 -13.50 8.11
C ILE A 210 -1.52 -14.50 7.62
N LEU A 211 -0.68 -15.02 8.51
CA LEU A 211 0.35 -16.00 8.15
C LEU A 211 -0.27 -17.25 7.51
N ARG A 212 -1.30 -17.82 8.11
CA ARG A 212 -2.01 -19.00 7.58
C ARG A 212 -2.56 -18.79 6.18
N ARG A 213 -3.04 -17.57 5.86
CA ARG A 213 -3.55 -17.24 4.52
C ARG A 213 -2.43 -16.98 3.51
N LYS A 214 -1.38 -16.23 3.91
CA LYS A 214 -0.29 -15.81 3.01
C LYS A 214 0.79 -16.87 2.80
N VAL A 215 0.85 -17.88 3.67
CA VAL A 215 1.81 -19.01 3.61
C VAL A 215 1.06 -20.33 3.86
N PRO A 216 0.22 -20.77 2.91
CA PRO A 216 -0.64 -21.94 3.09
C PRO A 216 0.14 -23.26 3.26
N ASP A 217 1.38 -23.31 2.78
CA ASP A 217 2.27 -24.48 2.91
C ASP A 217 2.87 -24.60 4.32
N LEU A 218 2.67 -23.60 5.19
CA LEU A 218 3.14 -23.62 6.57
C LEU A 218 2.09 -24.22 7.50
N ASP A 219 2.49 -25.18 8.34
CA ASP A 219 1.61 -25.72 9.37
C ASP A 219 1.08 -24.62 10.30
N GLY A 220 -0.20 -24.70 10.66
CA GLY A 220 -0.85 -23.68 11.48
C GLY A 220 -0.29 -23.55 12.90
N VAL A 221 0.32 -24.60 13.44
CA VAL A 221 1.02 -24.55 14.74
C VAL A 221 2.29 -23.73 14.59
N VAL A 222 3.06 -24.00 13.54
CA VAL A 222 4.31 -23.26 13.25
C VAL A 222 4.04 -21.79 12.95
N ALA A 223 2.93 -21.46 12.30
CA ALA A 223 2.52 -20.08 12.11
C ALA A 223 2.32 -19.35 13.46
N ALA A 224 1.66 -20.00 14.42
CA ALA A 224 1.47 -19.43 15.76
C ALA A 224 2.81 -19.30 16.52
N GLU A 225 3.70 -20.29 16.38
CA GLU A 225 5.04 -20.24 16.97
C GLU A 225 5.86 -19.04 16.46
N LEU A 226 5.87 -18.81 15.14
CA LEU A 226 6.57 -17.68 14.53
C LEU A 226 5.99 -16.34 14.96
N CYS A 227 4.66 -16.23 15.04
CA CYS A 227 4.01 -15.03 15.57
C CYS A 227 4.38 -14.77 17.04
N ALA A 228 4.43 -15.81 17.89
CA ALA A 228 4.81 -15.68 19.30
C ALA A 228 6.27 -15.23 19.45
N MET A 229 7.17 -15.80 18.64
CA MET A 229 8.57 -15.38 18.61
C MET A 229 8.73 -13.94 18.11
N ALA A 230 8.00 -13.55 17.06
CA ALA A 230 8.01 -12.18 16.55
C ALA A 230 7.48 -11.18 17.59
N ALA A 231 6.40 -11.54 18.31
CA ALA A 231 5.88 -10.74 19.41
C ALA A 231 6.92 -10.57 20.53
N ARG A 232 7.61 -11.64 20.92
CA ARG A 232 8.69 -11.59 21.93
C ARG A 232 9.86 -10.73 21.47
N LEU A 233 10.26 -10.82 20.18
CA LEU A 233 11.29 -9.95 19.61
C LEU A 233 10.91 -8.47 19.68
N ARG A 234 9.65 -8.11 19.50
CA ARG A 234 9.15 -6.72 19.58
C ARG A 234 9.23 -6.13 21.00
N GLU A 235 9.32 -6.96 22.03
CA GLU A 235 9.53 -6.52 23.41
C GLU A 235 10.98 -6.11 23.69
N GLU A 236 11.92 -6.53 22.83
CA GLU A 236 13.32 -6.16 22.94
C GLU A 236 13.58 -4.74 22.42
N PRO A 237 14.59 -4.03 22.96
CA PRO A 237 14.99 -2.71 22.50
C PRO A 237 15.77 -2.81 21.18
N LEU A 238 15.09 -3.28 20.14
CA LEU A 238 15.64 -3.40 18.80
C LEU A 238 15.66 -2.04 18.09
N ARG A 239 16.64 -1.84 17.22
CA ARG A 239 16.69 -0.66 16.34
C ARG A 239 15.51 -0.65 15.36
N LYS A 240 15.18 -1.84 14.84
CA LYS A 240 14.06 -2.03 13.92
C LYS A 240 13.25 -3.26 14.32
N PRO A 241 12.24 -3.08 15.20
CA PRO A 241 11.32 -4.17 15.55
C PRO A 241 10.64 -4.75 14.30
N PRO A 242 10.48 -6.08 14.19
CA PRO A 242 9.86 -6.69 13.02
C PRO A 242 8.37 -6.37 12.95
N GLY A 243 7.89 -5.98 11.76
CA GLY A 243 6.47 -5.85 11.45
C GLY A 243 5.87 -7.16 10.95
N ALA A 244 4.58 -7.15 10.61
CA ALA A 244 3.91 -8.31 10.06
C ALA A 244 4.51 -8.77 8.71
N ALA A 245 5.02 -7.84 7.90
CA ALA A 245 5.67 -8.17 6.64
C ALA A 245 6.93 -9.01 6.84
N GLU A 246 7.79 -8.63 7.79
CA GLU A 246 8.99 -9.37 8.14
C GLU A 246 8.64 -10.74 8.76
N THR A 247 7.55 -10.84 9.52
CA THR A 247 7.05 -12.13 10.05
C THR A 247 6.57 -13.05 8.92
N ILE A 248 5.88 -12.52 7.90
CA ILE A 248 5.47 -13.29 6.70
C ILE A 248 6.70 -13.78 5.92
N ASP A 249 7.70 -12.94 5.71
CA ASP A 249 8.93 -13.33 5.01
C ASP A 249 9.69 -14.41 5.80
N TRP A 250 9.72 -14.31 7.13
CA TRP A 250 10.28 -15.35 7.98
C TRP A 250 9.52 -16.67 7.86
N ALA A 251 8.18 -16.61 7.87
CA ALA A 251 7.33 -17.76 7.69
C ALA A 251 7.58 -18.47 6.33
N ARG A 252 7.72 -17.70 5.25
CA ARG A 252 8.07 -18.24 3.91
C ARG A 252 9.44 -18.90 3.91
N ALA A 253 10.44 -18.27 4.55
CA ALA A 253 11.77 -18.83 4.66
C ALA A 253 11.76 -20.15 5.43
N VAL A 254 11.06 -20.20 6.56
CA VAL A 254 10.89 -21.44 7.35
C VAL A 254 10.15 -22.50 6.55
N ALA A 255 9.06 -22.17 5.87
CA ALA A 255 8.34 -23.12 5.02
C ALA A 255 9.24 -23.71 3.92
N SER A 256 10.09 -22.89 3.28
CA SER A 256 11.00 -23.33 2.21
C SER A 256 12.13 -24.25 2.68
N LEU A 257 12.47 -24.24 3.97
CA LEU A 257 13.52 -25.09 4.56
C LEU A 257 12.98 -26.40 5.14
N ARG A 258 11.65 -26.55 5.20
CA ARG A 258 10.99 -27.73 5.76
C ARG A 258 10.58 -28.68 4.64
N ASP A 259 11.38 -29.69 4.37
CA ASP A 259 11.03 -30.81 3.48
C ASP A 259 10.11 -31.80 4.22
N GLY A 260 8.84 -31.39 4.44
CA GLY A 260 7.79 -32.30 4.95
C GLY A 260 7.97 -32.81 6.40
N ASP A 261 8.85 -32.20 7.17
CA ASP A 261 9.03 -32.52 8.60
C ASP A 261 8.04 -31.70 9.45
N ASP A 262 7.02 -32.38 9.97
CA ASP A 262 5.98 -31.80 10.87
C ASP A 262 6.53 -31.48 12.29
N GLY A 263 7.84 -31.45 12.43
CA GLY A 263 8.53 -31.25 13.69
C GLY A 263 8.50 -29.81 14.21
N VAL A 264 8.87 -29.69 15.47
CA VAL A 264 9.07 -28.46 16.25
C VAL A 264 10.13 -27.57 15.58
N LEU A 265 9.94 -26.25 15.61
CA LEU A 265 10.99 -25.31 15.21
C LEU A 265 12.25 -25.51 16.07
N SER A 266 13.35 -25.91 15.44
CA SER A 266 14.61 -26.10 16.14
C SER A 266 15.33 -24.75 16.38
N ALA A 267 16.13 -24.67 17.44
CA ALA A 267 17.00 -23.52 17.68
C ALA A 267 17.91 -23.20 16.48
N GLY A 268 18.37 -24.25 15.76
CA GLY A 268 19.16 -24.09 14.54
C GLY A 268 18.38 -23.44 13.41
N THR A 269 17.14 -23.87 13.18
CA THR A 269 16.25 -23.26 12.15
C THR A 269 15.99 -21.80 12.46
N VAL A 270 15.62 -21.48 13.71
CA VAL A 270 15.39 -20.10 14.16
C VAL A 270 16.64 -19.24 13.92
N ARG A 271 17.80 -19.68 14.40
CA ARG A 271 19.06 -18.95 14.26
C ARG A 271 19.45 -18.70 12.80
N ASN A 272 19.32 -19.71 11.95
CA ASN A 272 19.68 -19.60 10.53
C ASN A 272 18.73 -18.73 9.72
N THR A 273 17.53 -18.44 10.23
CA THR A 273 16.50 -17.63 9.55
C THR A 273 16.29 -16.25 10.19
N LEU A 274 17.01 -15.89 11.26
CA LEU A 274 16.89 -14.57 11.92
C LEU A 274 17.03 -13.40 10.96
N GLY A 275 17.90 -13.49 9.94
CA GLY A 275 18.06 -12.45 8.92
C GLY A 275 16.82 -12.23 8.04
N CYS A 276 15.82 -13.13 8.08
CA CYS A 276 14.54 -12.92 7.40
C CYS A 276 13.64 -11.96 8.20
N VAL A 277 13.72 -11.98 9.52
CA VAL A 277 12.87 -11.19 10.42
C VAL A 277 13.57 -9.95 10.98
N LEU A 278 14.87 -9.98 11.20
CA LEU A 278 15.69 -8.87 11.67
C LEU A 278 16.56 -8.34 10.53
N LYS A 279 16.54 -7.02 10.30
CA LYS A 279 17.22 -6.37 9.17
C LYS A 279 18.44 -5.54 9.56
N GLU A 280 18.79 -5.50 10.83
CA GLU A 280 19.96 -4.79 11.35
C GLU A 280 20.93 -5.79 12.00
N VAL A 281 22.23 -5.61 11.73
CA VAL A 281 23.29 -6.51 12.25
C VAL A 281 23.29 -6.54 13.77
N GLU A 282 23.07 -5.37 14.39
CA GLU A 282 23.05 -5.23 15.85
C GLU A 282 21.83 -5.93 16.47
N ASP A 283 20.71 -5.95 15.78
CA ASP A 283 19.51 -6.65 16.24
C ASP A 283 19.67 -8.17 16.14
N VAL A 284 20.29 -8.66 15.05
CA VAL A 284 20.63 -10.09 14.91
C VAL A 284 21.64 -10.50 16.00
N ALA A 285 22.67 -9.68 16.24
CA ALA A 285 23.68 -9.97 17.26
C ALA A 285 23.14 -9.96 18.70
N ARG A 286 21.99 -9.28 18.93
CA ARG A 286 21.32 -9.27 20.24
C ARG A 286 20.67 -10.59 20.58
N VAL A 287 20.34 -11.41 19.59
CA VAL A 287 19.75 -12.74 19.82
C VAL A 287 20.84 -13.71 20.28
N ASP A 288 21.23 -13.60 21.55
CA ASP A 288 22.13 -14.52 22.23
C ASP A 288 21.43 -15.85 22.62
N GLU A 289 22.11 -16.72 23.39
CA GLU A 289 21.55 -17.99 23.80
C GLU A 289 20.35 -17.84 24.76
N GLU A 290 20.33 -16.77 25.59
CA GLU A 290 19.28 -16.50 26.56
C GLU A 290 18.00 -16.06 25.79
N LEU A 291 18.12 -15.05 24.93
CA LEU A 291 16.98 -14.59 24.13
C LEU A 291 16.49 -15.67 23.18
N LEU A 292 17.37 -16.46 22.56
CA LEU A 292 16.97 -17.59 21.72
C LEU A 292 16.14 -18.61 22.51
N SER A 293 16.53 -18.91 23.77
CA SER A 293 15.76 -19.77 24.66
C SER A 293 14.37 -19.17 24.95
N ASP A 294 14.30 -17.87 25.23
CA ASP A 294 13.04 -17.14 25.45
C ASP A 294 12.11 -17.22 24.23
N LEU A 295 12.67 -17.08 23.02
CA LEU A 295 11.90 -17.21 21.77
C LEU A 295 11.30 -18.61 21.62
N LEU A 296 12.10 -19.65 21.90
CA LEU A 296 11.62 -21.05 21.84
C LEU A 296 10.58 -21.34 22.92
N ASP A 297 10.70 -20.73 24.09
CA ASP A 297 9.68 -20.86 25.15
C ASP A 297 8.39 -20.12 24.78
N ALA A 298 8.49 -18.98 24.12
CA ALA A 298 7.30 -18.29 23.56
C ALA A 298 6.60 -19.16 22.52
N ALA A 299 7.36 -19.82 21.63
CA ALA A 299 6.83 -20.76 20.65
C ALA A 299 6.12 -21.96 21.30
N ARG A 300 6.73 -22.59 22.33
CA ARG A 300 6.12 -23.70 23.07
C ARG A 300 4.79 -23.30 23.73
N ARG A 301 4.75 -22.13 24.35
CA ARG A 301 3.48 -21.60 24.95
C ARG A 301 2.39 -21.42 23.90
N ALA A 302 2.74 -20.92 22.70
CA ALA A 302 1.76 -20.74 21.61
C ALA A 302 1.23 -22.07 21.07
N ARG A 303 1.99 -23.18 21.22
CA ARG A 303 1.56 -24.53 20.88
C ARG A 303 0.57 -25.15 21.90
N GLY A 304 0.48 -24.61 23.09
CA GLY A 304 -0.32 -25.16 24.17
C GLY A 304 0.43 -26.21 25.03
N GLU A 305 1.75 -26.24 24.95
CA GLU A 305 2.66 -27.07 25.78
C GLU A 305 3.25 -26.21 26.89
N GLY A 306 2.41 -25.73 27.81
CA GLY A 306 2.83 -24.94 28.95
C GLY A 306 2.28 -25.49 30.27
#